data_c4c8d2fedef7b866450859f8f04f76a6
#
_entry.id   c4c8d2fedef7b866450859f8f04f76a6
#
_cell.length_a   1.000
_cell.length_b   1.000
_cell.length_c   1.000
_cell.angle_alpha   90.00
_cell.angle_beta   90.00
_cell.angle_gamma   90.00
#
_symmetry.space_group_name_H-M   'P 1'
#
loop_
_entity.id
_entity.type
_entity.pdbx_description
1 polymer ?
#
loop_
_entity_poly.entity_id
_entity_poly.type
_entity_poly.pdbx_seq_one_letter_code
_entity_poly.pdbx_strand_id
1 'polypeptide(L)'
;FAGSPHVSAKILENLILNRDFDLKLVISQPPKRKKRGALIEDTEVTKVAKKNNVSVINPERVDHEVKKILDEVEFDILLVTAYGMMLPKWMLDMPNSAAVNIHFSLLPKLRGASPIHSAILENQEITGLSYMQITEGLDQGPIYKSFTHRIGNQDRQELECNLLNLALENTPKVLKQIFYKEIEGIRQNQEDATYCHKIKKESGLVDVTKDPFDEIFNKFKAFIGWPGIFFIFKEKRIKIIKMHLDKSENKELLKEKLNDVFHVTTNGLICFQGDKAIVITHLQFENKNIIGPKDIYNSYRNFFQ
;
A
#
# COMPACT_ATOMS: atom_id res chain seq x y z
N PHE A 1 15.46 1.82 14.54
CA PHE A 1 14.24 1.65 13.72
C PHE A 1 14.23 2.65 12.56
N ALA A 2 13.86 2.20 11.36
CA ALA A 2 13.71 3.10 10.20
C ALA A 2 12.34 2.90 9.53
N GLY A 3 11.58 3.99 9.36
CA GLY A 3 10.24 3.96 8.78
C GLY A 3 9.61 5.34 8.65
N SER A 4 8.47 5.45 7.94
CA SER A 4 7.83 6.77 7.76
C SER A 4 6.30 6.76 7.84
N PRO A 5 5.54 5.86 7.17
CA PRO A 5 4.07 5.91 7.13
C PRO A 5 3.41 5.37 8.40
N HIS A 6 2.09 5.44 8.42
CA HIS A 6 1.26 5.00 9.54
C HIS A 6 1.52 3.54 9.97
N VAL A 7 1.68 2.63 9.03
CA VAL A 7 1.97 1.23 9.32
C VAL A 7 3.27 1.06 10.10
N SER A 8 4.32 1.80 9.71
CA SER A 8 5.61 1.81 10.42
C SER A 8 5.50 2.43 11.81
N ALA A 9 4.69 3.50 11.94
CA ALA A 9 4.44 4.15 13.23
C ALA A 9 3.76 3.21 14.23
N LYS A 10 2.82 2.38 13.77
CA LYS A 10 2.16 1.37 14.62
C LYS A 10 3.11 0.25 15.06
N ILE A 11 4.00 -0.20 14.18
CA ILE A 11 5.03 -1.18 14.53
C ILE A 11 6.01 -0.58 15.55
N LEU A 12 6.45 0.66 15.34
CA LEU A 12 7.30 1.37 16.31
C LEU A 12 6.60 1.50 17.68
N GLU A 13 5.34 1.92 17.71
CA GLU A 13 4.56 2.04 18.96
C GLU A 13 4.46 0.70 19.71
N ASN A 14 4.23 -0.39 18.99
CA ASN A 14 4.20 -1.75 19.55
C ASN A 14 5.54 -2.14 20.19
N LEU A 15 6.68 -1.81 19.54
CA LEU A 15 8.00 -2.10 20.06
C LEU A 15 8.36 -1.22 21.27
N ILE A 16 7.97 0.06 21.29
CA ILE A 16 8.17 0.96 22.43
C ILE A 16 7.43 0.45 23.68
N LEU A 17 6.23 -0.09 23.50
CA LEU A 17 5.44 -0.63 24.61
C LEU A 17 5.95 -1.98 25.12
N ASN A 18 6.78 -2.65 24.35
CA ASN A 18 7.34 -3.95 24.73
C ASN A 18 8.68 -3.78 25.46
N ARG A 19 8.74 -4.15 26.74
CA ARG A 19 9.91 -4.00 27.62
C ARG A 19 11.13 -4.83 27.21
N ASP A 20 10.97 -5.76 26.27
CA ASP A 20 12.08 -6.57 25.75
C ASP A 20 12.94 -5.81 24.73
N PHE A 21 12.52 -4.61 24.32
CA PHE A 21 13.22 -3.80 23.31
C PHE A 21 13.63 -2.43 23.88
N ASP A 22 14.89 -2.07 23.62
CA ASP A 22 15.44 -0.75 23.90
C ASP A 22 15.61 0.03 22.57
N LEU A 23 14.75 0.99 22.33
CA LEU A 23 14.73 1.79 21.10
C LEU A 23 15.79 2.91 21.15
N LYS A 24 16.98 2.63 20.67
CA LYS A 24 18.11 3.58 20.68
C LYS A 24 17.88 4.81 19.82
N LEU A 25 17.42 4.59 18.57
CA LEU A 25 17.23 5.67 17.60
C LEU A 25 16.15 5.31 16.59
N VAL A 26 15.41 6.33 16.20
CA VAL A 26 14.43 6.28 15.10
C VAL A 26 14.93 7.14 13.94
N ILE A 27 14.80 6.61 12.73
CA ILE A 27 15.14 7.31 11.49
C ILE A 27 13.88 7.38 10.64
N SER A 28 13.49 8.59 10.22
CA SER A 28 12.30 8.79 9.41
C SER A 28 12.55 9.82 8.31
N GLN A 29 11.74 9.79 7.26
CA GLN A 29 11.85 10.81 6.21
C GLN A 29 11.63 12.22 6.77
N PRO A 30 12.20 13.26 6.11
CA PRO A 30 11.97 14.63 6.51
C PRO A 30 10.49 15.03 6.43
N PRO A 31 10.06 15.99 7.24
CA PRO A 31 8.71 16.51 7.21
C PRO A 31 8.33 17.04 5.82
N LYS A 32 7.07 16.83 5.41
CA LYS A 32 6.59 17.23 4.08
C LYS A 32 5.35 18.11 4.18
N ARG A 33 5.19 19.04 3.22
CA ARG A 33 3.94 19.78 3.04
C ARG A 33 2.85 18.88 2.49
N LYS A 34 1.76 18.66 3.22
CA LYS A 34 0.63 17.81 2.78
C LYS A 34 -0.25 18.46 1.70
N LYS A 35 -0.40 19.79 1.68
CA LYS A 35 -1.24 20.56 0.73
C LYS A 35 -0.61 21.91 0.44
N ARG A 36 -1.01 22.58 -0.68
CA ARG A 36 -0.61 23.98 -0.97
C ARG A 36 -0.98 24.88 0.21
N GLY A 37 0.00 25.59 0.79
CA GLY A 37 -0.19 26.48 1.93
C GLY A 37 -0.33 25.80 3.29
N ALA A 38 -0.28 24.49 3.38
CA ALA A 38 -0.34 23.77 4.65
C ALA A 38 1.00 23.82 5.41
N LEU A 39 0.92 23.71 6.73
CA LEU A 39 2.06 23.55 7.61
C LEU A 39 2.88 22.32 7.22
N ILE A 40 4.19 22.40 7.45
CA ILE A 40 5.09 21.26 7.35
C ILE A 40 4.73 20.29 8.49
N GLU A 41 4.46 19.04 8.14
CA GLU A 41 4.11 18.00 9.12
C GLU A 41 5.18 16.93 9.19
N ASP A 42 5.48 16.51 10.42
CA ASP A 42 6.29 15.33 10.70
C ASP A 42 5.63 14.08 10.12
N THR A 43 6.43 13.07 9.81
CA THR A 43 5.92 11.72 9.49
C THR A 43 5.21 11.12 10.70
N GLU A 44 4.36 10.13 10.48
CA GLU A 44 3.66 9.45 11.58
C GLU A 44 4.65 8.77 12.54
N VAL A 45 5.76 8.24 12.01
CA VAL A 45 6.85 7.66 12.81
C VAL A 45 7.52 8.71 13.70
N THR A 46 7.85 9.89 13.14
CA THR A 46 8.44 11.00 13.92
C THR A 46 7.52 11.47 15.05
N LYS A 47 6.21 11.56 14.79
CA LYS A 47 5.22 11.92 15.81
C LYS A 47 5.20 10.91 16.98
N VAL A 48 5.22 9.61 16.66
CA VAL A 48 5.24 8.53 17.68
C VAL A 48 6.55 8.58 18.49
N ALA A 49 7.71 8.72 17.82
CA ALA A 49 8.99 8.81 18.50
C ALA A 49 9.05 9.99 19.49
N LYS A 50 8.67 11.19 19.03
CA LYS A 50 8.63 12.40 19.87
C LYS A 50 7.67 12.26 21.06
N LYS A 51 6.47 11.71 20.84
CA LYS A 51 5.47 11.47 21.90
C LYS A 51 5.98 10.56 23.00
N ASN A 52 6.85 9.61 22.66
CA ASN A 52 7.38 8.62 23.60
C ASN A 52 8.82 8.93 24.04
N ASN A 53 9.35 10.14 23.77
CA ASN A 53 10.72 10.58 24.11
C ASN A 53 11.83 9.66 23.56
N VAL A 54 11.58 9.04 22.39
CA VAL A 54 12.61 8.27 21.68
C VAL A 54 13.36 9.22 20.73
N SER A 55 14.69 9.14 20.74
CA SER A 55 15.53 9.93 19.85
C SER A 55 15.18 9.69 18.39
N VAL A 56 14.98 10.77 17.60
CA VAL A 56 14.59 10.67 16.19
C VAL A 56 15.36 11.65 15.32
N ILE A 57 15.82 11.16 14.16
CA ILE A 57 16.43 11.98 13.11
C ILE A 57 15.62 11.89 11.82
N ASN A 58 15.63 12.99 11.06
CA ASN A 58 14.87 13.10 9.82
C ASN A 58 15.78 13.56 8.66
N PRO A 59 16.74 12.74 8.23
CA PRO A 59 17.72 13.12 7.23
C PRO A 59 17.06 13.20 5.84
N GLU A 60 17.52 14.15 5.01
CA GLU A 60 17.16 14.20 3.59
C GLU A 60 17.86 13.11 2.78
N ARG A 61 19.02 12.67 3.23
CA ARG A 61 19.83 11.59 2.67
C ARG A 61 20.50 10.80 3.77
N VAL A 62 20.73 9.51 3.53
CA VAL A 62 21.49 8.65 4.42
C VAL A 62 22.97 8.73 3.99
N ASP A 63 23.68 9.72 4.52
CA ASP A 63 25.05 10.06 4.18
C ASP A 63 26.01 9.98 5.40
N HIS A 64 27.19 10.60 5.28
CA HIS A 64 28.22 10.58 6.33
C HIS A 64 27.79 11.31 7.62
N GLU A 65 26.87 12.27 7.55
CA GLU A 65 26.37 12.94 8.76
C GLU A 65 25.47 11.99 9.56
N VAL A 66 24.63 11.20 8.87
CA VAL A 66 23.87 10.12 9.52
C VAL A 66 24.82 9.06 10.09
N LYS A 67 25.91 8.76 9.35
CA LYS A 67 26.90 7.80 9.85
C LYS A 67 27.53 8.23 11.17
N LYS A 68 27.95 9.49 11.29
CA LYS A 68 28.52 10.03 12.56
C LYS A 68 27.58 9.84 13.74
N ILE A 69 26.27 10.09 13.54
CA ILE A 69 25.27 9.89 14.61
C ILE A 69 25.16 8.41 14.97
N LEU A 70 25.14 7.53 13.96
CA LEU A 70 25.01 6.10 14.18
C LEU A 70 26.28 5.45 14.78
N ASP A 71 27.46 6.00 14.49
CA ASP A 71 28.74 5.52 15.08
C ASP A 71 28.78 5.70 16.62
N GLU A 72 27.95 6.60 17.17
CA GLU A 72 27.81 6.83 18.61
C GLU A 72 26.72 5.94 19.25
N VAL A 73 26.02 5.14 18.48
CA VAL A 73 24.87 4.32 18.93
C VAL A 73 25.17 2.85 18.71
N GLU A 74 25.35 2.11 19.78
CA GLU A 74 25.44 0.65 19.70
C GLU A 74 24.03 0.02 19.67
N PHE A 75 23.81 -0.86 18.69
CA PHE A 75 22.51 -1.53 18.50
C PHE A 75 22.66 -2.91 17.84
N ASP A 76 21.75 -3.81 18.18
CA ASP A 76 21.77 -5.19 17.71
C ASP A 76 21.01 -5.37 16.41
N ILE A 77 19.89 -4.70 16.25
CA ILE A 77 19.02 -4.86 15.09
C ILE A 77 18.67 -3.49 14.47
N LEU A 78 18.85 -3.38 13.17
CA LEU A 78 18.26 -2.32 12.35
C LEU A 78 16.94 -2.84 11.76
N LEU A 79 15.80 -2.48 12.36
CA LEU A 79 14.50 -2.81 11.79
C LEU A 79 14.03 -1.73 10.84
N VAL A 80 13.72 -2.12 9.61
CA VAL A 80 13.21 -1.23 8.54
C VAL A 80 11.80 -1.65 8.16
N THR A 81 10.92 -0.70 7.97
CA THR A 81 9.59 -0.94 7.40
C THR A 81 9.09 0.30 6.68
N ALA A 82 8.84 0.19 5.39
CA ALA A 82 8.34 1.27 4.52
C ALA A 82 9.07 2.62 4.74
N TYR A 83 10.40 2.61 4.80
CA TYR A 83 11.21 3.81 4.98
C TYR A 83 11.28 4.66 3.72
N GLY A 84 11.38 4.01 2.56
CA GLY A 84 11.30 4.65 1.24
C GLY A 84 12.55 5.41 0.82
N MET A 85 13.69 5.19 1.48
CA MET A 85 15.02 5.67 1.09
C MET A 85 15.97 4.47 1.00
N MET A 86 16.95 4.56 0.08
CA MET A 86 18.00 3.55 -0.01
C MET A 86 18.92 3.63 1.21
N LEU A 87 19.26 2.47 1.74
CA LEU A 87 20.20 2.34 2.85
C LEU A 87 21.57 1.91 2.29
N PRO A 88 22.63 2.67 2.54
CA PRO A 88 23.96 2.33 2.06
C PRO A 88 24.50 1.09 2.81
N LYS A 89 25.40 0.36 2.15
CA LYS A 89 25.98 -0.88 2.69
C LYS A 89 26.54 -0.71 4.10
N TRP A 90 27.28 0.39 4.35
CA TRP A 90 27.86 0.64 5.67
C TRP A 90 26.82 0.64 6.80
N MET A 91 25.60 1.13 6.54
CA MET A 91 24.51 1.15 7.53
C MET A 91 23.91 -0.24 7.76
N LEU A 92 23.88 -1.08 6.72
CA LEU A 92 23.40 -2.46 6.81
C LEU A 92 24.38 -3.36 7.58
N ASP A 93 25.65 -3.00 7.58
CA ASP A 93 26.72 -3.74 8.25
C ASP A 93 26.93 -3.31 9.73
N MET A 94 26.25 -2.25 10.20
CA MET A 94 26.42 -1.71 11.55
C MET A 94 25.76 -2.54 12.67
N PRO A 95 24.55 -3.10 12.50
CA PRO A 95 23.90 -3.82 13.60
C PRO A 95 24.70 -5.07 14.00
N ASN A 96 24.83 -5.34 15.30
CA ASN A 96 25.56 -6.50 15.82
C ASN A 96 24.93 -7.85 15.40
N SER A 97 23.61 -7.88 15.16
CA SER A 97 22.91 -9.11 14.75
C SER A 97 22.40 -9.06 13.31
N ALA A 98 21.50 -8.12 12.97
CA ALA A 98 20.92 -8.09 11.63
C ALA A 98 20.31 -6.74 11.25
N ALA A 99 20.35 -6.41 9.94
CA ALA A 99 19.46 -5.44 9.31
C ALA A 99 18.25 -6.19 8.73
N VAL A 100 17.05 -5.91 9.26
CA VAL A 100 15.81 -6.65 8.95
C VAL A 100 14.79 -5.72 8.33
N ASN A 101 14.15 -6.16 7.24
CA ASN A 101 12.99 -5.49 6.65
C ASN A 101 11.70 -6.29 6.86
N ILE A 102 10.61 -5.61 7.17
CA ILE A 102 9.25 -6.19 7.09
C ILE A 102 8.69 -5.83 5.73
N HIS A 103 8.57 -6.83 4.86
CA HIS A 103 8.01 -6.68 3.53
C HIS A 103 6.60 -7.25 3.48
N PHE A 104 5.65 -6.49 2.92
CA PHE A 104 4.22 -6.82 2.94
C PHE A 104 3.82 -7.69 1.74
N SER A 105 4.57 -8.76 1.49
CA SER A 105 4.25 -9.85 0.59
C SER A 105 4.89 -11.16 1.04
N LEU A 106 4.53 -12.25 0.39
CA LEU A 106 5.23 -13.54 0.50
C LEU A 106 6.38 -13.55 -0.50
N LEU A 107 7.56 -13.08 -0.07
CA LEU A 107 8.76 -13.14 -0.89
C LEU A 107 9.09 -14.59 -1.31
N PRO A 108 9.61 -14.79 -2.53
CA PRO A 108 10.20 -13.81 -3.46
C PRO A 108 9.20 -13.08 -4.35
N LYS A 109 7.89 -13.28 -4.18
CA LYS A 109 6.87 -12.57 -4.97
C LYS A 109 6.70 -11.13 -4.53
N LEU A 110 6.42 -10.24 -5.49
CA LEU A 110 6.11 -8.82 -5.28
C LEU A 110 7.23 -8.05 -4.55
N ARG A 111 8.50 -8.26 -4.93
CA ARG A 111 9.60 -7.40 -4.51
C ARG A 111 9.34 -5.97 -4.98
N GLY A 112 9.61 -4.97 -4.15
CA GLY A 112 9.49 -3.56 -4.54
C GLY A 112 8.50 -2.73 -3.72
N ALA A 113 7.99 -1.65 -4.33
CA ALA A 113 7.45 -0.52 -3.58
C ALA A 113 5.97 -0.62 -3.17
N SER A 114 5.18 -1.53 -3.76
CA SER A 114 3.72 -1.56 -3.56
C SER A 114 3.11 -2.96 -3.53
N PRO A 115 3.64 -3.87 -2.68
CA PRO A 115 3.21 -5.27 -2.68
C PRO A 115 1.72 -5.46 -2.34
N ILE A 116 1.17 -4.70 -1.40
CA ILE A 116 -0.27 -4.78 -1.02
C ILE A 116 -1.17 -4.44 -2.21
N HIS A 117 -0.85 -3.35 -2.95
CA HIS A 117 -1.63 -2.98 -4.12
C HIS A 117 -1.53 -4.06 -5.21
N SER A 118 -0.32 -4.56 -5.46
CA SER A 118 -0.06 -5.54 -6.52
C SER A 118 -0.73 -6.88 -6.23
N ALA A 119 -0.77 -7.33 -4.98
CA ALA A 119 -1.48 -8.55 -4.60
C ALA A 119 -2.99 -8.47 -4.97
N ILE A 120 -3.63 -7.31 -4.78
CA ILE A 120 -5.03 -7.11 -5.17
C ILE A 120 -5.18 -6.99 -6.69
N LEU A 121 -4.29 -6.21 -7.36
CA LEU A 121 -4.31 -6.03 -8.81
C LEU A 121 -4.16 -7.35 -9.56
N GLU A 122 -3.30 -8.23 -9.07
CA GLU A 122 -3.05 -9.57 -9.62
C GLU A 122 -4.10 -10.60 -9.18
N ASN A 123 -5.12 -10.17 -8.42
CA ASN A 123 -6.16 -11.05 -7.89
C ASN A 123 -5.61 -12.27 -7.14
N GLN A 124 -4.53 -12.09 -6.36
CA GLN A 124 -3.96 -13.16 -5.57
C GLN A 124 -4.95 -13.58 -4.46
N GLU A 125 -5.07 -14.89 -4.21
CA GLU A 125 -5.91 -15.40 -3.12
C GLU A 125 -5.24 -15.23 -1.76
N ILE A 126 -3.90 -15.34 -1.75
CA ILE A 126 -3.07 -15.34 -0.54
C ILE A 126 -1.93 -14.35 -0.72
N THR A 127 -1.68 -13.58 0.30
CA THR A 127 -0.50 -12.73 0.48
C THR A 127 0.04 -12.90 1.90
N GLY A 128 0.85 -11.96 2.40
CA GLY A 128 1.35 -12.03 3.78
C GLY A 128 2.43 -11.01 4.07
N LEU A 129 3.27 -11.35 5.04
CA LEU A 129 4.48 -10.62 5.38
C LEU A 129 5.68 -11.53 5.29
N SER A 130 6.84 -10.95 4.96
CA SER A 130 8.15 -11.60 5.06
C SER A 130 9.10 -10.72 5.88
N TYR A 131 9.71 -11.30 6.89
CA TYR A 131 10.86 -10.74 7.60
C TYR A 131 12.11 -11.19 6.88
N MET A 132 12.85 -10.28 6.30
CA MET A 132 14.04 -10.60 5.50
C MET A 132 15.24 -9.79 5.93
N GLN A 133 16.44 -10.32 5.71
CA GLN A 133 17.68 -9.58 5.80
C GLN A 133 17.74 -8.54 4.68
N ILE A 134 18.14 -7.33 5.01
CA ILE A 134 18.37 -6.30 3.97
C ILE A 134 19.74 -6.54 3.36
N THR A 135 19.77 -6.53 2.03
CA THR A 135 20.98 -6.60 1.20
C THR A 135 20.99 -5.46 0.19
N GLU A 136 22.04 -5.33 -0.62
CA GLU A 136 22.12 -4.29 -1.66
C GLU A 136 21.07 -4.44 -2.76
N GLY A 137 20.58 -5.68 -2.99
CA GLY A 137 19.53 -5.95 -3.97
C GLY A 137 18.12 -5.64 -3.44
N LEU A 138 17.23 -5.17 -4.31
CA LEU A 138 15.86 -4.82 -3.96
C LEU A 138 15.08 -6.06 -3.48
N ASP A 139 14.82 -6.12 -2.17
CA ASP A 139 14.06 -7.16 -1.47
C ASP A 139 14.52 -8.60 -1.79
N GLN A 140 15.84 -8.80 -2.00
CA GLN A 140 16.45 -10.08 -2.43
C GLN A 140 17.14 -10.85 -1.30
N GLY A 141 17.24 -10.25 -0.12
CA GLY A 141 17.94 -10.86 1.00
C GLY A 141 17.27 -12.13 1.54
N PRO A 142 17.98 -12.93 2.31
CA PRO A 142 17.43 -14.15 2.93
C PRO A 142 16.20 -13.87 3.79
N ILE A 143 15.22 -14.77 3.75
CA ILE A 143 13.96 -14.66 4.49
C ILE A 143 14.12 -15.41 5.82
N TYR A 144 13.94 -14.73 6.93
CA TYR A 144 13.93 -15.33 8.27
C TYR A 144 12.58 -16.02 8.58
N LYS A 145 11.46 -15.37 8.25
CA LYS A 145 10.12 -15.86 8.53
C LYS A 145 9.09 -15.23 7.62
N SER A 146 8.07 -15.99 7.26
CA SER A 146 6.89 -15.47 6.55
C SER A 146 5.60 -15.89 7.24
N PHE A 147 4.58 -15.05 7.11
CA PHE A 147 3.23 -15.28 7.63
C PHE A 147 2.23 -15.03 6.53
N THR A 148 1.29 -15.96 6.34
CA THR A 148 0.29 -15.91 5.27
C THR A 148 -1.00 -15.22 5.72
N HIS A 149 -1.68 -14.57 4.79
CA HIS A 149 -2.99 -13.99 4.97
C HIS A 149 -3.86 -14.19 3.72
N ARG A 150 -5.13 -14.55 3.90
CA ARG A 150 -6.07 -14.71 2.79
C ARG A 150 -6.71 -13.37 2.44
N ILE A 151 -6.62 -12.95 1.16
CA ILE A 151 -7.12 -11.64 0.71
C ILE A 151 -8.65 -11.61 0.62
N GLY A 152 -9.26 -12.62 0.00
CA GLY A 152 -10.72 -12.64 -0.22
C GLY A 152 -11.20 -11.42 -1.00
N ASN A 153 -12.27 -10.77 -0.50
CA ASN A 153 -12.84 -9.57 -1.11
C ASN A 153 -12.30 -8.25 -0.54
N GLN A 154 -11.23 -8.30 0.24
CA GLN A 154 -10.69 -7.12 0.91
C GLN A 154 -10.22 -6.06 -0.09
N ASP A 155 -10.47 -4.81 0.25
CA ASP A 155 -9.81 -3.69 -0.40
C ASP A 155 -8.41 -3.43 0.20
N ARG A 156 -7.68 -2.47 -0.36
CA ARG A 156 -6.33 -2.14 0.10
C ARG A 156 -6.27 -1.70 1.57
N GLN A 157 -7.26 -0.97 2.05
CA GLN A 157 -7.26 -0.47 3.44
C GLN A 157 -7.51 -1.61 4.42
N GLU A 158 -8.44 -2.48 4.10
CA GLU A 158 -8.76 -3.68 4.90
C GLU A 158 -7.56 -4.65 4.92
N LEU A 159 -6.96 -4.89 3.75
CA LEU A 159 -5.79 -5.78 3.65
C LEU A 159 -4.58 -5.20 4.40
N GLU A 160 -4.30 -3.89 4.27
CA GLU A 160 -3.22 -3.22 5.00
C GLU A 160 -3.43 -3.32 6.52
N CYS A 161 -4.67 -3.13 7.00
CA CYS A 161 -5.01 -3.26 8.41
C CYS A 161 -4.76 -4.69 8.92
N ASN A 162 -5.19 -5.70 8.17
CA ASN A 162 -5.01 -7.10 8.55
C ASN A 162 -3.54 -7.52 8.54
N LEU A 163 -2.78 -7.09 7.53
CA LEU A 163 -1.34 -7.35 7.49
C LEU A 163 -0.59 -6.58 8.59
N LEU A 164 -1.02 -5.37 8.94
CA LEU A 164 -0.48 -4.64 10.09
C LEU A 164 -0.72 -5.41 11.38
N ASN A 165 -1.93 -5.90 11.64
CA ASN A 165 -2.23 -6.71 12.82
C ASN A 165 -1.34 -7.95 12.90
N LEU A 166 -1.16 -8.63 11.77
CA LEU A 166 -0.25 -9.77 11.66
C LEU A 166 1.21 -9.38 11.98
N ALA A 167 1.65 -8.17 11.55
CA ALA A 167 2.96 -7.65 11.89
C ALA A 167 3.08 -7.32 13.39
N LEU A 168 2.09 -6.66 13.98
CA LEU A 168 2.10 -6.30 15.41
C LEU A 168 2.20 -7.53 16.32
N GLU A 169 1.50 -8.60 15.96
CA GLU A 169 1.52 -9.86 16.70
C GLU A 169 2.88 -10.57 16.64
N ASN A 170 3.52 -10.56 15.45
CA ASN A 170 4.66 -11.42 15.19
C ASN A 170 6.02 -10.72 15.26
N THR A 171 6.10 -9.39 15.05
CA THR A 171 7.39 -8.68 15.02
C THR A 171 8.22 -8.88 16.28
N PRO A 172 7.68 -8.73 17.51
CA PRO A 172 8.50 -8.91 18.70
C PRO A 172 9.13 -10.30 18.82
N LYS A 173 8.36 -11.33 18.47
CA LYS A 173 8.83 -12.72 18.53
C LYS A 173 9.91 -12.98 17.49
N VAL A 174 9.69 -12.55 16.25
CA VAL A 174 10.65 -12.78 15.15
C VAL A 174 11.97 -12.05 15.41
N LEU A 175 11.92 -10.80 15.90
CA LEU A 175 13.14 -10.06 16.23
C LEU A 175 13.96 -10.74 17.33
N LYS A 176 13.31 -11.28 18.37
CA LYS A 176 13.98 -12.06 19.43
C LYS A 176 14.61 -13.34 18.87
N GLN A 177 13.90 -14.07 18.03
CA GLN A 177 14.42 -15.28 17.39
C GLN A 177 15.66 -14.98 16.52
N ILE A 178 15.67 -13.84 15.80
CA ILE A 178 16.83 -13.38 15.03
C ILE A 178 17.99 -13.03 15.97
N PHE A 179 17.72 -12.26 17.02
CA PHE A 179 18.73 -11.83 18.00
C PHE A 179 19.42 -13.03 18.69
N TYR A 180 18.64 -14.01 19.14
CA TYR A 180 19.14 -15.22 19.79
C TYR A 180 19.65 -16.27 18.78
N LYS A 181 19.65 -15.99 17.47
CA LYS A 181 20.04 -16.92 16.40
C LYS A 181 19.27 -18.25 16.40
N GLU A 182 17.99 -18.20 16.83
CA GLU A 182 17.08 -19.35 16.81
C GLU A 182 16.56 -19.65 15.40
N ILE A 183 16.59 -18.66 14.51
CA ILE A 183 16.22 -18.77 13.10
C ILE A 183 17.29 -18.19 12.22
N GLU A 184 17.53 -18.83 11.07
CA GLU A 184 18.44 -18.37 10.04
C GLU A 184 17.69 -17.92 8.80
N GLY A 185 18.29 -17.00 8.05
CA GLY A 185 17.72 -16.53 6.79
C GLY A 185 17.90 -17.55 5.67
N ILE A 186 16.80 -17.92 5.03
CA ILE A 186 16.79 -18.83 3.88
C ILE A 186 16.87 -18.02 2.60
N ARG A 187 17.80 -18.34 1.71
CA ARG A 187 17.95 -17.66 0.42
C ARG A 187 16.71 -17.79 -0.44
N GLN A 188 16.32 -16.70 -1.06
CA GLN A 188 15.17 -16.68 -1.98
C GLN A 188 15.51 -17.38 -3.30
N ASN A 189 14.56 -18.15 -3.86
CA ASN A 189 14.66 -18.63 -5.23
C ASN A 189 14.42 -17.47 -6.21
N GLN A 190 15.40 -17.18 -7.05
CA GLN A 190 15.32 -16.07 -8.00
C GLN A 190 14.34 -16.32 -9.15
N GLU A 191 14.10 -17.59 -9.49
CA GLU A 191 13.16 -17.99 -10.57
C GLU A 191 11.69 -17.70 -10.19
N ASP A 192 11.36 -17.71 -8.88
CA ASP A 192 10.02 -17.43 -8.37
C ASP A 192 9.77 -15.93 -8.13
N ALA A 193 10.79 -15.08 -8.36
CA ALA A 193 10.71 -13.67 -8.04
C ALA A 193 9.80 -12.91 -9.01
N THR A 194 8.88 -12.13 -8.44
CA THR A 194 8.10 -11.13 -9.18
C THR A 194 8.31 -9.75 -8.58
N TYR A 195 8.00 -8.70 -9.35
CA TYR A 195 8.31 -7.33 -8.96
C TYR A 195 7.08 -6.44 -9.02
N CYS A 196 6.96 -5.53 -8.06
CA CYS A 196 5.92 -4.52 -8.02
C CYS A 196 6.53 -3.11 -8.05
N HIS A 197 5.93 -2.24 -8.88
CA HIS A 197 6.42 -0.89 -9.09
C HIS A 197 5.67 0.12 -8.23
N LYS A 198 6.30 1.30 -8.05
CA LYS A 198 5.65 2.43 -7.36
C LYS A 198 4.38 2.84 -8.09
N ILE A 199 3.28 2.92 -7.37
CA ILE A 199 2.00 3.42 -7.89
C ILE A 199 2.13 4.89 -8.29
N LYS A 200 1.54 5.25 -9.43
CA LYS A 200 1.48 6.60 -9.97
C LYS A 200 0.01 7.05 -10.06
N LYS A 201 -0.20 8.36 -10.24
CA LYS A 201 -1.56 8.91 -10.40
C LYS A 201 -2.26 8.31 -11.64
N GLU A 202 -1.49 8.09 -12.69
CA GLU A 202 -1.94 7.55 -13.97
C GLU A 202 -2.32 6.06 -13.89
N SER A 203 -1.79 5.32 -12.90
CA SER A 203 -2.15 3.92 -12.66
C SER A 203 -3.66 3.71 -12.43
N GLY A 204 -4.35 4.77 -11.98
CA GLY A 204 -5.80 4.75 -11.77
C GLY A 204 -6.65 4.93 -13.03
N LEU A 205 -6.06 5.12 -14.21
CA LEU A 205 -6.81 5.20 -15.47
C LEU A 205 -7.42 3.83 -15.81
N VAL A 206 -8.70 3.84 -16.18
CA VAL A 206 -9.44 2.69 -16.69
C VAL A 206 -10.19 3.07 -17.96
N ASP A 207 -10.30 2.14 -18.87
CA ASP A 207 -11.18 2.25 -20.04
C ASP A 207 -12.39 1.34 -19.84
N VAL A 208 -13.51 1.93 -19.45
CA VAL A 208 -14.76 1.18 -19.15
C VAL A 208 -15.36 0.48 -20.36
N THR A 209 -14.83 0.75 -21.57
CA THR A 209 -15.28 0.12 -22.83
C THR A 209 -14.40 -1.06 -23.25
N LYS A 210 -13.15 -1.13 -22.75
CA LYS A 210 -12.15 -2.09 -23.20
C LYS A 210 -11.60 -2.97 -22.10
N ASP A 211 -11.32 -2.36 -20.92
CA ASP A 211 -10.72 -3.10 -19.81
C ASP A 211 -11.73 -4.13 -19.26
N PRO A 212 -11.29 -5.37 -18.95
CA PRO A 212 -12.15 -6.36 -18.30
C PRO A 212 -12.70 -5.84 -16.97
N PHE A 213 -13.99 -6.05 -16.70
CA PHE A 213 -14.63 -5.49 -15.51
C PHE A 213 -14.05 -6.03 -14.19
N ASP A 214 -13.54 -7.26 -14.19
CA ASP A 214 -12.85 -7.81 -13.02
C ASP A 214 -11.53 -7.05 -12.74
N GLU A 215 -10.79 -6.63 -13.78
CA GLU A 215 -9.59 -5.82 -13.64
C GLU A 215 -9.92 -4.39 -13.16
N ILE A 216 -10.98 -3.77 -13.72
CA ILE A 216 -11.47 -2.47 -13.24
C ILE A 216 -11.84 -2.55 -11.75
N PHE A 217 -12.52 -3.63 -11.34
CA PHE A 217 -12.92 -3.82 -9.97
C PHE A 217 -11.73 -4.09 -9.04
N ASN A 218 -10.74 -4.86 -9.49
CA ASN A 218 -9.50 -5.05 -8.74
C ASN A 218 -8.70 -3.73 -8.61
N LYS A 219 -8.62 -2.93 -9.68
CA LYS A 219 -8.05 -1.57 -9.61
C LYS A 219 -8.81 -0.69 -8.63
N PHE A 220 -10.15 -0.77 -8.60
CA PHE A 220 -10.96 -0.01 -7.65
C PHE A 220 -10.64 -0.37 -6.21
N LYS A 221 -10.56 -1.66 -5.87
CA LYS A 221 -10.18 -2.14 -4.53
C LYS A 221 -8.73 -1.77 -4.18
N ALA A 222 -7.80 -1.98 -5.11
CA ALA A 222 -6.38 -1.72 -4.89
C ALA A 222 -6.07 -0.24 -4.70
N PHE A 223 -6.80 0.65 -5.36
CA PHE A 223 -6.50 2.08 -5.39
C PHE A 223 -7.43 2.93 -4.50
N ILE A 224 -8.21 2.30 -3.63
CA ILE A 224 -9.05 3.04 -2.68
C ILE A 224 -8.22 4.06 -1.88
N GLY A 225 -8.73 5.29 -1.79
CA GLY A 225 -8.03 6.42 -1.19
C GLY A 225 -7.09 7.12 -2.18
N TRP A 226 -6.01 6.48 -2.61
CA TRP A 226 -5.07 7.02 -3.58
C TRP A 226 -4.49 5.91 -4.47
N PRO A 227 -4.35 6.14 -5.79
CA PRO A 227 -4.77 7.34 -6.56
C PRO A 227 -6.28 7.42 -6.79
N GLY A 228 -7.03 6.36 -6.51
CA GLY A 228 -8.38 6.13 -6.96
C GLY A 228 -8.40 5.75 -8.44
N ILE A 229 -9.53 5.28 -8.96
CA ILE A 229 -9.69 5.03 -10.38
C ILE A 229 -10.49 6.14 -11.07
N PHE A 230 -10.21 6.36 -12.35
CA PHE A 230 -10.89 7.35 -13.16
C PHE A 230 -10.90 6.93 -14.63
N PHE A 231 -11.91 7.38 -15.35
CA PHE A 231 -11.97 7.28 -16.81
C PHE A 231 -12.05 8.66 -17.46
N ILE A 232 -11.85 8.71 -18.76
CA ILE A 232 -11.98 9.93 -19.56
C ILE A 232 -13.21 9.75 -20.46
N PHE A 233 -14.15 10.69 -20.38
CA PHE A 233 -15.34 10.70 -21.22
C PHE A 233 -15.63 12.11 -21.71
N LYS A 234 -15.82 12.30 -23.02
CA LYS A 234 -15.99 13.61 -23.67
C LYS A 234 -14.93 14.62 -23.14
N GLU A 235 -13.65 14.21 -23.18
CA GLU A 235 -12.45 14.97 -22.75
C GLU A 235 -12.40 15.34 -21.26
N LYS A 236 -13.35 14.87 -20.46
CA LYS A 236 -13.36 15.13 -19.02
C LYS A 236 -12.86 13.93 -18.24
N ARG A 237 -11.97 14.19 -17.26
CA ARG A 237 -11.55 13.21 -16.28
C ARG A 237 -12.63 13.06 -15.21
N ILE A 238 -13.12 11.84 -15.02
CA ILE A 238 -14.19 11.51 -14.09
C ILE A 238 -13.70 10.40 -13.15
N LYS A 239 -13.58 10.73 -11.87
CA LYS A 239 -13.16 9.77 -10.84
C LYS A 239 -14.35 8.91 -10.42
N ILE A 240 -14.15 7.61 -10.31
CA ILE A 240 -15.12 6.68 -9.75
C ILE A 240 -14.91 6.65 -8.24
N ILE A 241 -15.95 7.02 -7.48
CA ILE A 241 -15.89 7.09 -6.01
C ILE A 241 -16.52 5.87 -5.37
N LYS A 242 -17.64 5.38 -5.94
CA LYS A 242 -18.30 4.14 -5.52
C LYS A 242 -18.79 3.37 -6.72
N MET A 243 -18.54 2.09 -6.72
CA MET A 243 -19.04 1.15 -7.72
C MET A 243 -19.20 -0.24 -7.11
N HIS A 244 -19.97 -1.07 -7.78
CA HIS A 244 -20.04 -2.51 -7.52
C HIS A 244 -20.24 -3.27 -8.83
N LEU A 245 -19.87 -4.55 -8.81
CA LEU A 245 -20.19 -5.46 -9.87
C LEU A 245 -21.63 -5.95 -9.67
N ASP A 246 -22.45 -5.79 -10.67
CA ASP A 246 -23.75 -6.42 -10.70
C ASP A 246 -23.60 -7.84 -11.25
N LYS A 247 -23.86 -8.82 -10.38
CA LYS A 247 -23.88 -10.25 -10.72
C LYS A 247 -25.30 -10.77 -10.88
N SER A 248 -26.31 -9.87 -10.82
CA SER A 248 -27.68 -10.28 -11.00
C SER A 248 -27.89 -10.70 -12.46
N GLU A 249 -28.42 -11.88 -12.65
CA GLU A 249 -28.88 -12.39 -13.95
C GLU A 249 -30.11 -11.62 -14.48
N ASN A 250 -30.19 -10.31 -14.25
CA ASN A 250 -31.31 -9.48 -14.66
C ASN A 250 -31.26 -9.28 -16.17
N LYS A 251 -31.66 -10.35 -16.89
CA LYS A 251 -31.70 -10.45 -18.37
C LYS A 251 -32.55 -9.35 -19.03
N GLU A 252 -33.42 -8.66 -18.29
CA GLU A 252 -34.23 -7.58 -18.84
C GLU A 252 -33.42 -6.31 -19.12
N LEU A 253 -32.48 -5.96 -18.22
CA LEU A 253 -31.54 -4.84 -18.44
C LEU A 253 -30.52 -5.14 -19.55
N LEU A 254 -30.18 -6.43 -19.77
CA LEU A 254 -29.30 -6.86 -20.86
C LEU A 254 -29.98 -6.85 -22.25
N LYS A 255 -31.30 -6.85 -22.31
CA LYS A 255 -32.05 -6.88 -23.57
C LYS A 255 -32.13 -5.52 -24.27
N GLU A 256 -32.07 -4.43 -23.53
CA GLU A 256 -31.92 -3.09 -24.09
C GLU A 256 -30.43 -2.80 -24.35
N LYS A 257 -29.80 -3.54 -25.28
CA LYS A 257 -28.47 -3.21 -25.81
C LYS A 257 -28.56 -1.86 -26.52
N LEU A 258 -28.37 -0.81 -25.77
CA LEU A 258 -28.16 0.53 -26.31
C LEU A 258 -26.74 0.61 -26.87
N ASN A 259 -26.57 1.31 -27.98
CA ASN A 259 -25.28 1.59 -28.59
C ASN A 259 -24.40 2.52 -27.70
N ASP A 260 -24.87 2.89 -26.53
CA ASP A 260 -24.22 3.85 -25.65
C ASP A 260 -23.31 3.14 -24.64
N VAL A 261 -22.17 3.77 -24.37
CA VAL A 261 -21.18 3.30 -23.37
C VAL A 261 -21.80 3.19 -21.98
N PHE A 262 -22.71 4.12 -21.66
CA PHE A 262 -23.36 4.23 -20.37
C PHE A 262 -24.87 4.18 -20.48
N HIS A 263 -25.49 3.35 -19.65
CA HIS A 263 -26.91 3.38 -19.38
C HIS A 263 -27.17 4.15 -18.09
N VAL A 264 -27.84 5.30 -18.18
CA VAL A 264 -28.11 6.18 -17.03
C VAL A 264 -29.42 5.79 -16.36
N THR A 265 -29.35 5.37 -15.10
CA THR A 265 -30.49 4.95 -14.31
C THR A 265 -30.63 5.76 -13.01
N THR A 266 -31.72 5.61 -12.30
CA THR A 266 -31.92 6.17 -10.96
C THR A 266 -30.93 5.63 -9.93
N ASN A 267 -30.24 4.50 -10.23
CA ASN A 267 -29.24 3.88 -9.37
C ASN A 267 -27.79 4.28 -9.72
N GLY A 268 -27.58 5.01 -10.83
CA GLY A 268 -26.28 5.47 -11.29
C GLY A 268 -26.01 5.17 -12.76
N LEU A 269 -24.74 5.12 -13.14
CA LEU A 269 -24.29 4.72 -14.47
C LEU A 269 -24.05 3.22 -14.50
N ILE A 270 -24.62 2.56 -15.51
CA ILE A 270 -24.39 1.13 -15.75
C ILE A 270 -23.58 0.99 -17.04
N CYS A 271 -22.50 0.21 -16.96
CA CYS A 271 -21.73 -0.24 -18.10
C CYS A 271 -21.90 -1.74 -18.25
N PHE A 272 -22.05 -2.24 -19.48
CA PHE A 272 -22.23 -3.66 -19.77
C PHE A 272 -21.02 -4.21 -20.55
N GLN A 273 -20.61 -5.44 -20.20
CA GLN A 273 -19.61 -6.21 -20.94
C GLN A 273 -20.01 -7.69 -20.92
N GLY A 274 -20.60 -8.15 -22.03
CA GLY A 274 -21.19 -9.49 -22.12
C GLY A 274 -22.35 -9.67 -21.15
N ASP A 275 -22.18 -10.58 -20.20
CA ASP A 275 -23.14 -10.91 -19.12
C ASP A 275 -22.87 -10.18 -17.80
N LYS A 276 -21.80 -9.37 -17.76
CA LYS A 276 -21.39 -8.62 -16.58
C LYS A 276 -21.80 -7.16 -16.69
N ALA A 277 -22.10 -6.55 -15.54
CA ALA A 277 -22.36 -5.13 -15.44
C ALA A 277 -21.58 -4.49 -14.27
N ILE A 278 -21.10 -3.28 -14.50
CA ILE A 278 -20.60 -2.39 -13.45
C ILE A 278 -21.64 -1.31 -13.22
N VAL A 279 -22.01 -1.11 -11.95
CA VAL A 279 -22.86 0.00 -11.53
C VAL A 279 -22.00 1.02 -10.80
N ILE A 280 -21.81 2.20 -11.39
CA ILE A 280 -21.09 3.32 -10.82
C ILE A 280 -22.10 4.25 -10.15
N THR A 281 -22.09 4.28 -8.82
CA THR A 281 -23.10 5.03 -8.06
C THR A 281 -22.63 6.43 -7.70
N HIS A 282 -21.33 6.65 -7.47
CA HIS A 282 -20.80 7.97 -7.13
C HIS A 282 -19.60 8.32 -7.98
N LEU A 283 -19.60 9.54 -8.50
CA LEU A 283 -18.59 10.09 -9.38
C LEU A 283 -18.07 11.43 -8.86
N GLN A 284 -16.92 11.83 -9.33
CA GLN A 284 -16.38 13.15 -9.11
C GLN A 284 -15.70 13.68 -10.37
N PHE A 285 -16.22 14.77 -10.91
CA PHE A 285 -15.53 15.55 -11.92
C PHE A 285 -14.36 16.32 -11.32
N GLU A 286 -13.37 16.63 -12.14
CA GLU A 286 -12.22 17.40 -11.68
C GLU A 286 -12.64 18.74 -11.09
N ASN A 287 -12.12 19.07 -9.90
CA ASN A 287 -12.43 20.29 -9.13
C ASN A 287 -13.93 20.49 -8.76
N LYS A 288 -14.74 19.41 -8.78
CA LYS A 288 -16.15 19.47 -8.36
C LYS A 288 -16.40 18.58 -7.15
N ASN A 289 -17.59 18.75 -6.55
CA ASN A 289 -18.08 17.87 -5.49
C ASN A 289 -18.41 16.47 -6.02
N ILE A 290 -18.43 15.49 -5.11
CA ILE A 290 -18.92 14.14 -5.40
C ILE A 290 -20.40 14.22 -5.71
N ILE A 291 -20.84 13.57 -6.79
CA ILE A 291 -22.21 13.42 -7.20
C ILE A 291 -22.69 11.99 -7.01
N GLY A 292 -23.91 11.83 -6.55
CA GLY A 292 -24.58 10.55 -6.35
C GLY A 292 -25.56 10.20 -7.49
N PRO A 293 -26.27 9.06 -7.37
CA PRO A 293 -27.17 8.56 -8.42
C PRO A 293 -28.23 9.56 -8.85
N LYS A 294 -28.83 10.27 -7.89
CA LYS A 294 -29.86 11.28 -8.15
C LYS A 294 -29.34 12.44 -9.01
N ASP A 295 -28.13 12.93 -8.71
CA ASP A 295 -27.53 14.01 -9.49
C ASP A 295 -27.12 13.52 -10.88
N ILE A 296 -26.59 12.30 -10.98
CA ILE A 296 -26.23 11.65 -12.26
C ILE A 296 -27.47 11.59 -13.16
N TYR A 297 -28.60 11.09 -12.63
CA TYR A 297 -29.84 10.94 -13.38
C TYR A 297 -30.45 12.29 -13.80
N ASN A 298 -30.57 13.25 -12.87
CA ASN A 298 -31.29 14.49 -13.11
C ASN A 298 -30.46 15.54 -13.86
N SER A 299 -29.14 15.62 -13.62
CA SER A 299 -28.32 16.74 -14.08
C SER A 299 -27.27 16.35 -15.13
N TYR A 300 -26.89 15.08 -15.19
CA TYR A 300 -25.82 14.59 -16.07
C TYR A 300 -26.27 13.52 -17.06
N ARG A 301 -27.58 13.20 -17.12
CA ARG A 301 -28.08 12.20 -18.07
C ARG A 301 -27.66 12.48 -19.50
N ASN A 302 -27.94 13.70 -20.00
CA ASN A 302 -27.58 14.08 -21.38
C ASN A 302 -26.06 14.15 -21.63
N PHE A 303 -25.26 14.28 -20.57
CA PHE A 303 -23.80 14.25 -20.70
C PHE A 303 -23.29 12.83 -20.95
N PHE A 304 -23.88 11.82 -20.33
CA PHE A 304 -23.45 10.42 -20.45
C PHE A 304 -24.15 9.65 -21.59
N GLN A 305 -25.21 10.17 -22.11
CA GLN A 305 -25.85 9.75 -23.35
C GLN A 305 -25.34 10.58 -24.52
#